data_eee9e8e1858d5b7963dde6462c7c2774
#
_entry.id   eee9e8e1858d5b7963dde6462c7c2774
#
_cell.length_a   1.000
_cell.length_b   1.000
_cell.length_c   1.000
_cell.angle_alpha   90.00
_cell.angle_beta   90.00
_cell.angle_gamma   90.00
#
_symmetry.space_group_name_H-M   'P 1'
#
loop_
_entity.id
_entity.type
_entity.pdbx_description
1 polymer ?
#
loop_
_entity_poly.entity_id
_entity_poly.type
_entity_poly.pdbx_seq_one_letter_code
_entity_poly.pdbx_strand_id
1 'polypeptide(L)'
;MANKVYIAEETAKTWTDTGGDYALDLGSLAADGVRVGAQGDLGAAPRADQYAFKFVIDGFDTAPVVGETVDLYIATSDGTYVDGDVGTADAGGFTADLPNLMYLGSASVQTTTAADNLIISGLVNIPFRYVSPVVHNNTADALLGTSDAHKFILTPVPPEVQ
;
A
#
# COMPACT_ATOMS: atom_id res chain seq x y z
N MET A 1 20.79 -3.68 36.64
CA MET A 1 19.97 -4.49 35.74
C MET A 1 19.60 -3.57 34.55
N ALA A 2 19.99 -3.91 33.34
CA ALA A 2 19.61 -3.13 32.17
C ALA A 2 18.12 -3.37 31.90
N ASN A 3 17.32 -2.31 31.90
CA ASN A 3 15.93 -2.39 31.48
C ASN A 3 15.91 -2.68 29.98
N LYS A 4 15.60 -3.93 29.61
CA LYS A 4 15.32 -4.26 28.20
C LYS A 4 13.96 -3.70 27.85
N VAL A 5 13.89 -2.79 26.89
CA VAL A 5 12.63 -2.38 26.28
C VAL A 5 12.28 -3.45 25.25
N TYR A 6 11.30 -4.27 25.57
CA TYR A 6 10.71 -5.18 24.57
C TYR A 6 9.65 -4.40 23.81
N ILE A 7 9.86 -4.20 22.53
CA ILE A 7 8.75 -3.85 21.62
C ILE A 7 8.02 -5.18 21.39
N ALA A 8 6.72 -5.19 21.61
CA ALA A 8 5.91 -6.38 21.39
C ALA A 8 6.06 -6.81 19.91
N GLU A 9 6.13 -8.11 19.68
CA GLU A 9 6.14 -8.66 18.33
C GLU A 9 4.82 -8.29 17.66
N GLU A 10 4.90 -7.41 16.66
CA GLU A 10 3.75 -6.97 15.91
C GLU A 10 3.56 -7.87 14.68
N THR A 11 2.30 -8.17 14.35
CA THR A 11 1.98 -8.95 13.15
C THR A 11 1.98 -8.07 11.90
N ALA A 12 2.37 -8.64 10.76
CA ALA A 12 2.22 -7.97 9.48
C ALA A 12 0.75 -7.58 9.24
N LYS A 13 0.54 -6.46 8.55
CA LYS A 13 -0.77 -5.99 8.13
C LYS A 13 -0.91 -6.14 6.64
N THR A 14 -2.04 -6.66 6.18
CA THR A 14 -2.30 -6.93 4.77
C THR A 14 -3.55 -6.19 4.32
N TRP A 15 -3.42 -5.49 3.20
CA TRP A 15 -4.51 -4.88 2.45
C TRP A 15 -4.75 -5.67 1.18
N THR A 16 -5.98 -6.08 0.95
CA THR A 16 -6.46 -6.73 -0.27
C THR A 16 -7.98 -6.55 -0.34
N ASP A 17 -8.64 -7.03 -1.39
CA ASP A 17 -10.08 -6.82 -1.58
C ASP A 17 -10.90 -7.39 -0.41
N THR A 18 -10.82 -8.71 -0.13
CA THR A 18 -11.67 -9.36 0.88
C THR A 18 -10.91 -10.18 1.93
N GLY A 19 -9.74 -10.70 1.60
CA GLY A 19 -9.01 -11.68 2.42
C GLY A 19 -7.96 -11.09 3.38
N GLY A 20 -7.80 -9.76 3.44
CA GLY A 20 -6.79 -9.09 4.26
C GLY A 20 -7.29 -8.62 5.63
N ASP A 21 -6.40 -7.95 6.38
CA ASP A 21 -6.77 -7.24 7.61
C ASP A 21 -7.62 -6.00 7.30
N TYR A 22 -7.36 -5.38 6.13
CA TYR A 22 -8.01 -4.15 5.66
C TYR A 22 -8.34 -4.25 4.17
N ALA A 23 -9.38 -3.55 3.75
CA ALA A 23 -9.80 -3.54 2.35
C ALA A 23 -8.89 -2.64 1.49
N LEU A 24 -8.55 -3.15 0.30
CA LEU A 24 -7.95 -2.43 -0.82
C LEU A 24 -8.43 -3.13 -2.10
N ASP A 25 -9.54 -2.69 -2.63
CA ASP A 25 -10.10 -3.25 -3.87
C ASP A 25 -9.46 -2.59 -5.09
N LEU A 26 -8.46 -3.25 -5.64
CA LEU A 26 -7.80 -2.85 -6.89
C LEU A 26 -8.36 -3.59 -8.11
N GLY A 27 -9.35 -4.46 -7.91
CA GLY A 27 -9.96 -5.21 -9.00
C GLY A 27 -10.56 -4.29 -10.05
N SER A 28 -10.13 -4.44 -11.30
CA SER A 28 -10.55 -3.60 -12.43
C SER A 28 -10.32 -2.09 -12.22
N LEU A 29 -9.33 -1.70 -11.40
CA LEU A 29 -8.94 -0.29 -11.30
C LEU A 29 -8.56 0.22 -12.69
N ALA A 30 -9.35 1.16 -13.20
CA ALA A 30 -9.24 1.66 -14.56
C ALA A 30 -7.87 2.33 -14.84
N ALA A 31 -7.54 2.47 -16.11
CA ALA A 31 -6.44 3.31 -16.57
C ALA A 31 -6.51 4.70 -15.94
N ASP A 32 -5.36 5.23 -15.51
CA ASP A 32 -5.21 6.52 -14.81
C ASP A 32 -6.08 6.65 -13.52
N GLY A 33 -6.56 5.51 -13.02
CA GLY A 33 -7.39 5.45 -11.82
C GLY A 33 -6.58 5.51 -10.52
N VAL A 34 -7.16 6.12 -9.49
CA VAL A 34 -6.60 6.15 -8.12
C VAL A 34 -7.52 5.39 -7.18
N ARG A 35 -6.94 4.56 -6.31
CA ARG A 35 -7.66 3.86 -5.24
C ARG A 35 -6.98 4.11 -3.91
N VAL A 36 -7.78 4.44 -2.92
CA VAL A 36 -7.38 4.56 -1.51
C VAL A 36 -7.84 3.30 -0.79
N GLY A 37 -6.94 2.62 -0.11
CA GLY A 37 -7.29 1.50 0.75
C GLY A 37 -7.85 1.96 2.10
N ALA A 38 -8.60 1.08 2.75
CA ALA A 38 -9.11 1.35 4.09
C ALA A 38 -7.97 1.67 5.06
N GLN A 39 -8.22 2.58 5.99
CA GLN A 39 -7.26 2.96 7.01
C GLN A 39 -6.96 1.79 7.94
N GLY A 40 -5.69 1.41 8.02
CA GLY A 40 -5.19 0.39 8.92
C GLY A 40 -4.66 0.98 10.22
N ASP A 41 -4.91 0.31 11.33
CA ASP A 41 -4.37 0.65 12.65
C ASP A 41 -3.09 -0.16 12.91
N LEU A 42 -1.96 0.51 13.02
CA LEU A 42 -0.65 -0.08 13.32
C LEU A 42 -0.45 -0.33 14.81
N GLY A 43 -1.42 0.02 15.64
CA GLY A 43 -1.36 -0.14 17.08
C GLY A 43 -0.92 1.12 17.84
N ALA A 44 -1.19 1.12 19.15
CA ALA A 44 -0.74 2.16 20.04
C ALA A 44 0.75 2.03 20.37
N ALA A 45 1.41 3.14 20.71
CA ALA A 45 2.81 3.11 21.18
C ALA A 45 2.94 2.32 22.51
N PRO A 46 4.06 1.60 22.76
CA PRO A 46 5.23 1.49 21.86
C PRO A 46 4.99 0.51 20.71
N ARG A 47 5.29 0.90 19.49
CA ARG A 47 5.21 0.11 18.28
C ARG A 47 6.44 0.32 17.40
N ALA A 48 6.60 -0.50 16.37
CA ALA A 48 7.62 -0.24 15.36
C ALA A 48 7.33 1.07 14.61
N ASP A 49 8.36 1.83 14.30
CA ASP A 49 8.27 3.00 13.41
C ASP A 49 8.72 2.67 11.99
N GLN A 50 9.52 1.59 11.84
CA GLN A 50 10.00 1.11 10.56
C GLN A 50 9.24 -0.15 10.13
N TYR A 51 8.86 -0.18 8.86
CA TYR A 51 8.17 -1.30 8.25
C TYR A 51 8.83 -1.71 6.93
N ALA A 52 8.96 -3.01 6.72
CA ALA A 52 9.17 -3.54 5.38
C ALA A 52 7.83 -3.58 4.66
N PHE A 53 7.77 -3.04 3.45
CA PHE A 53 6.57 -3.15 2.63
C PHE A 53 6.78 -4.06 1.43
N LYS A 54 5.70 -4.71 0.99
CA LYS A 54 5.60 -5.43 -0.26
C LYS A 54 4.29 -5.08 -0.94
N PHE A 55 4.36 -4.66 -2.18
CA PHE A 55 3.21 -4.40 -3.03
C PHE A 55 3.24 -5.34 -4.22
N VAL A 56 2.13 -6.02 -4.47
CA VAL A 56 1.96 -7.01 -5.53
C VAL A 56 0.77 -6.61 -6.38
N ILE A 57 1.00 -6.44 -7.66
CA ILE A 57 -0.02 -6.35 -8.71
C ILE A 57 0.02 -7.67 -9.48
N ASP A 58 -1.08 -8.41 -9.47
CA ASP A 58 -1.20 -9.75 -10.08
C ASP A 58 -1.80 -9.67 -11.50
N GLY A 59 -1.32 -8.73 -12.30
CA GLY A 59 -1.65 -8.60 -13.70
C GLY A 59 -2.66 -7.54 -14.05
N PHE A 60 -3.08 -7.59 -15.32
CA PHE A 60 -3.95 -6.62 -16.01
C PHE A 60 -5.08 -7.37 -16.71
N ASP A 61 -6.17 -6.67 -17.03
CA ASP A 61 -7.29 -7.26 -17.78
C ASP A 61 -6.93 -7.51 -19.25
N THR A 62 -6.05 -6.66 -19.81
CA THR A 62 -5.55 -6.79 -21.17
C THR A 62 -4.02 -6.68 -21.21
N ALA A 63 -3.40 -6.75 -22.38
CA ALA A 63 -1.96 -6.68 -22.54
C ALA A 63 -1.44 -5.26 -22.27
N PRO A 64 -0.68 -5.03 -21.18
CA PRO A 64 -0.21 -3.69 -20.84
C PRO A 64 0.93 -3.21 -21.74
N VAL A 65 1.22 -1.91 -21.68
CA VAL A 65 2.31 -1.30 -22.44
C VAL A 65 3.58 -1.26 -21.60
N VAL A 66 4.69 -1.78 -22.16
CA VAL A 66 6.00 -1.77 -21.51
C VAL A 66 6.47 -0.35 -21.20
N GLY A 67 6.93 -0.14 -19.97
CA GLY A 67 7.42 1.15 -19.48
C GLY A 67 6.38 1.98 -18.73
N GLU A 68 5.09 1.65 -18.81
CA GLU A 68 4.07 2.24 -17.96
C GLU A 68 4.24 1.78 -16.50
N THR A 69 3.58 2.46 -15.55
CA THR A 69 3.79 2.21 -14.12
C THR A 69 2.48 2.07 -13.34
N VAL A 70 2.55 1.31 -12.25
CA VAL A 70 1.59 1.41 -11.16
C VAL A 70 2.32 2.00 -9.97
N ASP A 71 1.86 3.15 -9.49
CA ASP A 71 2.54 3.93 -8.47
C ASP A 71 1.90 3.69 -7.09
N LEU A 72 2.75 3.52 -6.09
CA LEU A 72 2.34 3.28 -4.71
C LEU A 72 2.68 4.45 -3.81
N TYR A 73 1.70 4.90 -3.07
CA TYR A 73 1.79 5.92 -2.03
C TYR A 73 1.20 5.41 -0.72
N ILE A 74 1.47 6.10 0.37
CA ILE A 74 0.73 5.97 1.61
C ILE A 74 0.29 7.34 2.12
N ALA A 75 -0.92 7.37 2.67
CA ALA A 75 -1.43 8.43 3.53
C ALA A 75 -1.26 8.00 4.97
N THR A 76 -0.76 8.88 5.84
CA THR A 76 -0.68 8.63 7.27
C THR A 76 -1.68 9.48 8.05
N SER A 77 -2.03 9.08 9.28
CA SER A 77 -2.97 9.81 10.10
C SER A 77 -2.67 9.67 11.60
N ASP A 78 -2.89 10.75 12.33
CA ASP A 78 -2.87 10.76 13.79
C ASP A 78 -4.20 10.29 14.42
N GLY A 79 -5.21 10.00 13.58
CA GLY A 79 -6.58 9.66 13.98
C GLY A 79 -7.58 10.82 13.83
N THR A 80 -7.10 12.03 13.55
CA THR A 80 -7.94 13.23 13.33
C THR A 80 -7.78 13.74 11.91
N TYR A 81 -6.55 13.85 11.44
CA TYR A 81 -6.20 14.34 10.12
C TYR A 81 -5.52 13.26 9.29
N VAL A 82 -5.91 13.14 8.03
CA VAL A 82 -5.35 12.21 7.06
C VAL A 82 -4.59 12.99 6.00
N ASP A 83 -3.39 12.55 5.65
CA ASP A 83 -2.60 13.16 4.58
C ASP A 83 -3.40 13.19 3.28
N GLY A 84 -3.31 14.31 2.55
CA GLY A 84 -4.02 14.49 1.29
C GLY A 84 -5.54 14.51 1.39
N ASP A 85 -6.12 14.46 2.61
CA ASP A 85 -7.59 14.39 2.84
C ASP A 85 -8.28 13.23 2.07
N VAL A 86 -7.55 12.14 1.86
CA VAL A 86 -7.99 11.01 1.01
C VAL A 86 -9.10 10.15 1.64
N GLY A 87 -9.47 10.42 2.89
CA GLY A 87 -10.45 9.63 3.61
C GLY A 87 -9.87 8.39 4.31
N THR A 88 -10.74 7.60 4.94
CA THR A 88 -10.36 6.44 5.75
C THR A 88 -10.97 5.12 5.28
N ALA A 89 -11.82 5.16 4.27
CA ALA A 89 -12.48 4.00 3.69
C ALA A 89 -11.81 3.58 2.38
N ASP A 90 -11.97 2.30 2.02
CA ASP A 90 -11.60 1.83 0.68
C ASP A 90 -12.51 2.49 -0.36
N ALA A 91 -11.94 3.40 -1.16
CA ALA A 91 -12.68 4.24 -2.10
C ALA A 91 -11.81 4.72 -3.27
N GLY A 92 -12.44 5.26 -4.31
CA GLY A 92 -11.75 6.00 -5.37
C GLY A 92 -11.08 7.25 -4.81
N GLY A 93 -9.86 7.54 -5.27
CA GLY A 93 -9.10 8.75 -4.94
C GLY A 93 -8.97 9.70 -6.13
N PHE A 94 -8.24 10.77 -5.95
CA PHE A 94 -7.97 11.76 -6.98
C PHE A 94 -6.46 11.94 -7.19
N THR A 95 -6.05 12.11 -8.44
CA THR A 95 -4.64 12.38 -8.78
C THR A 95 -4.13 13.69 -8.16
N ALA A 96 -5.03 14.64 -7.88
CA ALA A 96 -4.71 15.91 -7.22
C ALA A 96 -4.22 15.76 -5.77
N ASP A 97 -4.54 14.64 -5.10
CA ASP A 97 -4.17 14.37 -3.71
C ASP A 97 -2.76 13.77 -3.60
N LEU A 98 -2.29 13.08 -4.65
CA LEU A 98 -1.03 12.33 -4.67
C LEU A 98 0.21 13.14 -4.25
N PRO A 99 0.36 14.44 -4.63
CA PRO A 99 1.52 15.25 -4.23
C PRO A 99 1.64 15.46 -2.71
N ASN A 100 0.57 15.25 -1.95
CA ASN A 100 0.52 15.41 -0.49
C ASN A 100 0.76 14.08 0.26
N LEU A 101 0.97 12.99 -0.47
CA LEU A 101 1.17 11.65 0.07
C LEU A 101 2.65 11.25 0.06
N MET A 102 2.99 10.28 0.90
CA MET A 102 4.32 9.70 0.89
C MET A 102 4.43 8.69 -0.26
N TYR A 103 5.23 9.01 -1.26
CA TYR A 103 5.54 8.11 -2.37
C TYR A 103 6.45 6.97 -1.93
N LEU A 104 6.07 5.72 -2.20
CA LEU A 104 6.87 4.53 -1.87
C LEU A 104 7.62 3.96 -3.07
N GLY A 105 7.09 4.11 -4.27
CA GLY A 105 7.75 3.62 -5.48
C GLY A 105 6.77 3.32 -6.61
N SER A 106 7.32 3.00 -7.78
CA SER A 106 6.60 2.57 -8.97
C SER A 106 6.96 1.15 -9.34
N ALA A 107 5.95 0.34 -9.67
CA ALA A 107 6.12 -0.94 -10.33
C ALA A 107 6.00 -0.72 -11.84
N SER A 108 7.08 -0.96 -12.58
CA SER A 108 7.11 -0.75 -14.03
C SER A 108 6.72 -2.02 -14.77
N VAL A 109 5.86 -1.87 -15.77
CA VAL A 109 5.47 -2.93 -16.71
C VAL A 109 6.70 -3.35 -17.52
N GLN A 110 7.05 -4.64 -17.45
CA GLN A 110 8.24 -5.21 -18.09
C GLN A 110 7.91 -5.96 -19.38
N THR A 111 6.69 -6.46 -19.50
CA THR A 111 6.24 -7.27 -20.64
C THR A 111 4.83 -6.86 -21.07
N THR A 112 4.40 -7.30 -22.24
CA THR A 112 3.03 -7.12 -22.75
C THR A 112 2.11 -8.27 -22.34
N THR A 113 2.52 -9.11 -21.37
CA THR A 113 1.72 -10.26 -20.91
C THR A 113 0.75 -9.77 -19.82
N ALA A 114 -0.55 -9.92 -20.03
CA ALA A 114 -1.57 -9.49 -19.07
C ALA A 114 -1.42 -10.14 -17.67
N ALA A 115 -0.96 -11.38 -17.60
CA ALA A 115 -0.74 -12.12 -16.35
C ALA A 115 0.66 -11.87 -15.74
N ASP A 116 1.33 -10.76 -16.08
CA ASP A 116 2.64 -10.43 -15.53
C ASP A 116 2.50 -9.77 -14.14
N ASN A 117 3.20 -10.31 -13.16
CA ASN A 117 3.15 -9.80 -11.80
C ASN A 117 4.15 -8.67 -11.60
N LEU A 118 3.66 -7.50 -11.18
CA LEU A 118 4.50 -6.39 -10.76
C LEU A 118 4.69 -6.42 -9.25
N ILE A 119 5.94 -6.43 -8.80
CA ILE A 119 6.26 -6.49 -7.37
C ILE A 119 7.27 -5.40 -7.04
N ILE A 120 6.93 -4.57 -6.05
CA ILE A 120 7.89 -3.67 -5.41
C ILE A 120 7.94 -3.93 -3.91
N SER A 121 9.11 -3.70 -3.34
CA SER A 121 9.32 -3.83 -1.90
C SER A 121 10.38 -2.85 -1.42
N GLY A 122 10.33 -2.51 -0.16
CA GLY A 122 11.29 -1.59 0.45
C GLY A 122 11.08 -1.44 1.95
N LEU A 123 11.71 -0.43 2.50
CA LEU A 123 11.55 -0.02 3.89
C LEU A 123 10.92 1.38 3.93
N VAL A 124 10.05 1.59 4.90
CA VAL A 124 9.39 2.87 5.13
C VAL A 124 9.31 3.17 6.62
N ASN A 125 9.48 4.44 7.00
CA ASN A 125 9.22 4.92 8.35
C ASN A 125 7.82 5.51 8.40
N ILE A 126 6.98 5.00 9.31
CA ILE A 126 5.59 5.44 9.51
C ILE A 126 5.46 5.99 10.92
N PRO A 127 5.53 7.31 11.12
CA PRO A 127 5.51 7.92 12.45
C PRO A 127 4.14 7.90 13.10
N PHE A 128 3.07 7.85 12.31
CA PHE A 128 1.69 7.91 12.81
C PHE A 128 1.06 6.53 12.95
N ARG A 129 0.05 6.42 13.82
CA ARG A 129 -0.62 5.18 14.15
C ARG A 129 -1.40 4.58 12.99
N TYR A 130 -1.99 5.42 12.16
CA TYR A 130 -2.87 4.98 11.09
C TYR A 130 -2.22 5.20 9.74
N VAL A 131 -2.51 4.28 8.80
CA VAL A 131 -1.98 4.32 7.45
C VAL A 131 -3.00 3.79 6.46
N SER A 132 -3.07 4.41 5.27
CA SER A 132 -3.85 3.95 4.14
C SER A 132 -2.93 3.83 2.92
N PRO A 133 -2.84 2.68 2.25
CA PRO A 133 -2.18 2.60 0.96
C PRO A 133 -3.00 3.34 -0.10
N VAL A 134 -2.32 4.03 -1.00
CA VAL A 134 -2.94 4.70 -2.15
C VAL A 134 -2.22 4.25 -3.41
N VAL A 135 -2.99 3.78 -4.38
CA VAL A 135 -2.48 3.22 -5.62
C VAL A 135 -2.98 4.05 -6.80
N HIS A 136 -2.07 4.45 -7.66
CA HIS A 136 -2.37 5.09 -8.93
C HIS A 136 -1.98 4.15 -10.06
N ASN A 137 -2.96 3.72 -10.83
CA ASN A 137 -2.75 2.93 -12.03
C ASN A 137 -2.40 3.86 -13.19
N ASN A 138 -1.15 4.23 -13.32
CA ASN A 138 -0.64 5.09 -14.38
C ASN A 138 -0.30 4.27 -15.65
N THR A 139 -1.18 3.32 -15.99
CA THR A 139 -1.10 2.53 -17.22
C THR A 139 -2.33 2.78 -18.10
N ALA A 140 -2.25 2.38 -19.36
CA ALA A 140 -3.38 2.48 -20.31
C ALA A 140 -4.44 1.38 -20.10
N ASP A 141 -4.15 0.37 -19.24
CA ASP A 141 -4.99 -0.80 -19.03
C ASP A 141 -5.53 -0.89 -17.62
N ALA A 142 -6.70 -1.49 -17.46
CA ALA A 142 -7.24 -1.79 -16.14
C ALA A 142 -6.46 -2.92 -15.46
N LEU A 143 -6.33 -2.85 -14.13
CA LEU A 143 -5.78 -3.95 -13.35
C LEU A 143 -6.70 -5.16 -13.39
N LEU A 144 -6.13 -6.37 -13.22
CA LEU A 144 -6.88 -7.63 -13.26
C LEU A 144 -8.06 -7.62 -12.27
N GLY A 145 -9.26 -7.95 -12.74
CA GLY A 145 -10.50 -7.93 -11.97
C GLY A 145 -10.70 -9.09 -11.00
N THR A 146 -9.64 -9.85 -10.67
CA THR A 146 -9.74 -11.01 -9.75
C THR A 146 -9.65 -10.55 -8.30
N SER A 147 -10.61 -10.95 -7.46
CA SER A 147 -10.62 -10.66 -6.03
C SER A 147 -9.36 -11.20 -5.34
N ASP A 148 -8.79 -10.42 -4.42
CA ASP A 148 -7.58 -10.73 -3.64
C ASP A 148 -6.29 -10.97 -4.46
N ALA A 149 -6.31 -10.66 -5.76
CA ALA A 149 -5.13 -10.77 -6.62
C ALA A 149 -4.04 -9.77 -6.21
N HIS A 150 -4.43 -8.53 -5.99
CA HIS A 150 -3.51 -7.44 -5.63
C HIS A 150 -3.37 -7.32 -4.12
N LYS A 151 -2.14 -6.98 -3.64
CA LYS A 151 -1.86 -6.94 -2.19
C LYS A 151 -0.87 -5.86 -1.83
N PHE A 152 -1.15 -5.17 -0.73
CA PHE A 152 -0.15 -4.38 -0.03
C PHE A 152 0.07 -4.97 1.36
N ILE A 153 1.33 -5.19 1.74
CA ILE A 153 1.71 -5.83 3.00
C ILE A 153 2.70 -4.91 3.71
N LEU A 154 2.46 -4.64 4.99
CA LEU A 154 3.40 -3.99 5.89
C LEU A 154 3.83 -4.98 6.97
N THR A 155 5.12 -5.23 7.06
CA THR A 155 5.72 -6.07 8.09
C THR A 155 6.55 -5.18 9.03
N PRO A 156 6.24 -5.13 10.34
CA PRO A 156 6.99 -4.33 11.28
C PRO A 156 8.44 -4.82 11.38
N VAL A 157 9.37 -3.87 11.48
CA VAL A 157 10.81 -4.12 11.69
C VAL A 157 11.17 -3.51 13.05
N PRO A 158 10.93 -4.23 14.16
CA PRO A 158 11.23 -3.70 15.48
C PRO A 158 12.74 -3.50 15.64
N PRO A 159 13.19 -2.42 16.31
CA PRO A 159 14.59 -2.24 16.61
C PRO A 159 15.05 -3.35 17.59
N GLU A 160 16.11 -4.07 17.22
CA GLU A 160 16.77 -4.98 18.16
C GLU A 160 17.55 -4.16 19.18
N VAL A 161 17.20 -4.30 20.45
CA VAL A 161 18.02 -3.83 21.57
C VAL A 161 18.80 -5.03 22.11
N GLN A 162 20.10 -5.06 21.80
CA GLN A 162 21.03 -6.03 22.38
C GLN A 162 21.50 -5.59 23.77
#